data_5327aba92c88fd8d4019503806f50f9f
#
_entry.id   5327aba92c88fd8d4019503806f50f9f
#
_cell.length_a   1.000
_cell.length_b   1.000
_cell.length_c   1.000
_cell.angle_alpha   90.00
_cell.angle_beta   90.00
_cell.angle_gamma   90.00
#
_symmetry.space_group_name_H-M   'P 1'
#
loop_
_entity.id
_entity.type
_entity.pdbx_description
1 polymer ?
#
loop_
_entity_poly.entity_id
_entity_poly.type
_entity_poly.pdbx_seq_one_letter_code
_entity_poly.pdbx_strand_id
1 'polypeptide(L)'
;MSVQTQSTDPGLAGATPAASPATPLPPLPHWESTPENLGAAIREVKAALRARIEASGRTVEEVFAVVEARVTAQVEAVEAALAAGENVWPVVDYADIESGAVTAEQLEALHRRGCLVVRGHFPREQALDWDAGIVDYVETNRFFEDYRGPGDDFFGTVGSKPEIYPVYWSPAQMQARQSERMARVQAFLNAQWVSESDGVQWFDPARDSLYPDRIRRRPPGVDSAGLGSHLDPGTLDLWMTTAYQKAFRHLFDGTVEQYDPWDAAHRTAGPQYPGSTMCSAFRTFQGWTALSDMD
;
A
#
# COMPACT_ATOMS: atom_id res chain seq x y z
N MET A 1 27.16 -5.39 -6.96
CA MET A 1 26.81 -6.62 -7.68
C MET A 1 25.29 -6.75 -7.55
N SER A 2 24.57 -6.40 -8.62
CA SER A 2 23.11 -6.49 -8.65
C SER A 2 22.72 -7.95 -8.84
N VAL A 3 22.09 -8.54 -7.85
CA VAL A 3 21.47 -9.85 -7.98
C VAL A 3 20.05 -9.61 -8.51
N GLN A 4 19.86 -9.82 -9.79
CA GLN A 4 18.54 -9.99 -10.38
C GLN A 4 18.00 -11.36 -9.94
N THR A 5 17.19 -11.39 -8.89
CA THR A 5 16.36 -12.56 -8.59
C THR A 5 15.08 -12.45 -9.41
N GLN A 6 15.01 -13.22 -10.50
CA GLN A 6 13.72 -13.50 -11.15
C GLN A 6 12.87 -14.31 -10.17
N SER A 7 11.75 -13.73 -9.75
CA SER A 7 10.72 -14.45 -9.00
C SER A 7 10.14 -15.55 -9.89
N THR A 8 10.48 -16.79 -9.60
CA THR A 8 9.83 -17.95 -10.21
C THR A 8 8.62 -18.33 -9.35
N ASP A 9 7.48 -17.72 -9.65
CA ASP A 9 6.19 -18.21 -9.16
C ASP A 9 5.93 -19.59 -9.78
N PRO A 10 5.82 -20.68 -9.00
CA PRO A 10 5.63 -22.02 -9.51
C PRO A 10 4.28 -22.24 -10.22
N GLY A 11 3.37 -21.27 -10.21
CA GLY A 11 2.08 -21.32 -10.91
C GLY A 11 2.10 -20.81 -12.36
N LEU A 12 3.23 -20.29 -12.84
CA LEU A 12 3.32 -19.65 -14.17
C LEU A 12 4.08 -20.44 -15.24
N ALA A 13 4.46 -21.69 -14.95
CA ALA A 13 5.12 -22.53 -15.96
C ALA A 13 4.11 -22.95 -17.04
N GLY A 14 3.99 -22.19 -18.12
CA GLY A 14 3.25 -22.59 -19.31
C GLY A 14 2.51 -21.51 -20.09
N ALA A 15 2.41 -20.28 -19.62
CA ALA A 15 1.80 -19.21 -20.41
C ALA A 15 2.80 -18.67 -21.44
N THR A 16 2.56 -18.93 -22.71
CA THR A 16 3.25 -18.24 -23.80
C THR A 16 2.94 -16.75 -23.69
N PRO A 17 3.93 -15.84 -23.65
CA PRO A 17 3.64 -14.42 -23.60
C PRO A 17 2.73 -14.05 -24.78
N ALA A 18 1.63 -13.36 -24.50
CA ALA A 18 0.75 -12.87 -25.54
C ALA A 18 1.57 -11.99 -26.49
N ALA A 19 1.47 -12.25 -27.78
CA ALA A 19 2.14 -11.44 -28.79
C ALA A 19 1.64 -9.99 -28.65
N SER A 20 2.54 -9.02 -28.67
CA SER A 20 2.16 -7.61 -28.70
C SER A 20 1.13 -7.39 -29.81
N PRO A 21 0.02 -6.67 -29.56
CA PRO A 21 -1.01 -6.47 -30.56
C PRO A 21 -0.40 -5.78 -31.78
N ALA A 22 -0.72 -6.31 -32.97
CA ALA A 22 -0.22 -5.79 -34.26
C ALA A 22 -0.75 -4.36 -34.56
N THR A 23 -1.77 -3.94 -33.84
CA THR A 23 -2.37 -2.60 -33.95
C THR A 23 -2.16 -1.87 -32.61
N PRO A 24 -1.79 -0.58 -32.63
CA PRO A 24 -1.67 0.20 -31.41
C PRO A 24 -2.99 0.21 -30.63
N LEU A 25 -2.93 -0.04 -29.35
CA LEU A 25 -4.11 0.00 -28.49
C LEU A 25 -4.66 1.44 -28.40
N PRO A 26 -5.98 1.62 -28.24
CA PRO A 26 -6.57 2.92 -27.96
C PRO A 26 -5.86 3.59 -26.76
N PRO A 27 -5.73 4.93 -26.73
CA PRO A 27 -5.14 5.62 -25.61
C PRO A 27 -5.93 5.35 -24.33
N LEU A 28 -5.24 5.43 -23.18
CA LEU A 28 -5.92 5.40 -21.89
C LEU A 28 -6.84 6.62 -21.80
N PRO A 29 -8.10 6.43 -21.36
CA PRO A 29 -9.06 7.52 -21.29
C PRO A 29 -8.63 8.58 -20.29
N HIS A 30 -8.81 9.84 -20.65
CA HIS A 30 -8.64 10.94 -19.70
C HIS A 30 -9.90 11.10 -18.88
N TRP A 31 -9.72 11.19 -17.56
CA TRP A 31 -10.82 11.40 -16.63
C TRP A 31 -10.96 12.89 -16.30
N GLU A 32 -12.14 13.44 -16.59
CA GLU A 32 -12.58 14.70 -16.04
C GLU A 32 -14.02 14.54 -15.53
N SER A 33 -14.23 14.86 -14.27
CA SER A 33 -15.57 14.77 -13.69
C SER A 33 -15.87 15.94 -12.76
N THR A 34 -17.14 16.29 -12.69
CA THR A 34 -17.75 17.12 -11.65
C THR A 34 -18.75 16.26 -10.88
N PRO A 35 -19.22 16.68 -9.70
CA PRO A 35 -20.27 15.95 -8.98
C PRO A 35 -21.51 15.66 -9.86
N GLU A 36 -21.85 16.56 -10.75
CA GLU A 36 -23.04 16.47 -11.60
C GLU A 36 -22.90 15.45 -12.72
N ASN A 37 -21.68 15.27 -13.26
CA ASN A 37 -21.43 14.35 -14.39
C ASN A 37 -20.72 13.06 -13.99
N LEU A 38 -20.43 12.86 -12.69
CA LEU A 38 -19.62 11.71 -12.22
C LEU A 38 -20.10 10.37 -12.76
N GLY A 39 -21.41 10.10 -12.71
CA GLY A 39 -21.95 8.84 -13.17
C GLY A 39 -21.80 8.63 -14.70
N ALA A 40 -21.85 9.70 -15.49
CA ALA A 40 -21.59 9.64 -16.92
C ALA A 40 -20.10 9.41 -17.21
N ALA A 41 -19.24 10.17 -16.55
CA ALA A 41 -17.78 10.03 -16.68
C ALA A 41 -17.29 8.61 -16.32
N ILE A 42 -17.83 8.01 -15.25
CA ILE A 42 -17.53 6.62 -14.89
C ILE A 42 -17.91 5.65 -16.02
N ARG A 43 -19.10 5.78 -16.60
CA ARG A 43 -19.55 4.91 -17.69
C ARG A 43 -18.67 5.06 -18.93
N GLU A 44 -18.32 6.28 -19.30
CA GLU A 44 -17.44 6.55 -20.45
C GLU A 44 -16.06 5.95 -20.29
N VAL A 45 -15.43 6.17 -19.13
CA VAL A 45 -14.09 5.60 -18.83
C VAL A 45 -14.16 4.07 -18.83
N LYS A 46 -15.18 3.47 -18.20
CA LYS A 46 -15.35 2.01 -18.21
C LYS A 46 -15.53 1.46 -19.63
N ALA A 47 -16.31 2.13 -20.47
CA ALA A 47 -16.48 1.73 -21.85
C ALA A 47 -15.17 1.82 -22.65
N ALA A 48 -14.40 2.89 -22.45
CA ALA A 48 -13.09 3.07 -23.11
C ALA A 48 -12.05 2.04 -22.65
N LEU A 49 -12.01 1.71 -21.36
CA LEU A 49 -11.12 0.65 -20.83
C LEU A 49 -11.53 -0.73 -21.36
N ARG A 50 -12.83 -1.03 -21.44
CA ARG A 50 -13.32 -2.26 -22.08
C ARG A 50 -12.87 -2.34 -23.54
N ALA A 51 -13.10 -1.29 -24.31
CA ALA A 51 -12.69 -1.24 -25.72
C ALA A 51 -11.17 -1.42 -25.89
N ARG A 52 -10.37 -0.91 -24.94
CA ARG A 52 -8.92 -1.11 -24.95
C ARG A 52 -8.54 -2.57 -24.71
N ILE A 53 -9.18 -3.25 -23.74
CA ILE A 53 -8.98 -4.68 -23.52
C ILE A 53 -9.37 -5.48 -24.78
N GLU A 54 -10.53 -5.21 -25.35
CA GLU A 54 -11.03 -5.90 -26.54
C GLU A 54 -10.12 -5.67 -27.76
N ALA A 55 -9.53 -4.48 -27.90
CA ALA A 55 -8.55 -4.20 -28.95
C ALA A 55 -7.24 -4.99 -28.79
N SER A 56 -6.93 -5.50 -27.62
CA SER A 56 -5.81 -6.44 -27.41
C SER A 56 -6.08 -7.85 -27.94
N GLY A 57 -7.30 -8.14 -28.35
CA GLY A 57 -7.76 -9.47 -28.78
C GLY A 57 -8.24 -10.35 -27.63
N ARG A 58 -8.44 -9.81 -26.44
CA ARG A 58 -8.97 -10.50 -25.26
C ARG A 58 -10.31 -9.91 -24.84
N THR A 59 -11.10 -10.67 -24.13
CA THR A 59 -12.29 -10.16 -23.44
C THR A 59 -11.98 -9.69 -22.03
N VAL A 60 -12.85 -8.87 -21.46
CA VAL A 60 -12.72 -8.45 -20.06
C VAL A 60 -12.77 -9.66 -19.12
N GLU A 61 -13.64 -10.60 -19.42
CA GLU A 61 -13.83 -11.83 -18.66
C GLU A 61 -12.55 -12.68 -18.64
N GLU A 62 -11.86 -12.82 -19.77
CA GLU A 62 -10.57 -13.54 -19.85
C GLU A 62 -9.48 -12.88 -19.03
N VAL A 63 -9.38 -11.54 -19.06
CA VAL A 63 -8.37 -10.80 -18.27
C VAL A 63 -8.67 -10.93 -16.78
N PHE A 64 -9.91 -10.73 -16.38
CA PHE A 64 -10.27 -10.79 -14.97
C PHE A 64 -10.30 -12.19 -14.40
N ALA A 65 -10.52 -13.24 -15.22
CA ALA A 65 -10.36 -14.63 -14.80
C ALA A 65 -8.92 -14.93 -14.33
N VAL A 66 -7.91 -14.32 -14.93
CA VAL A 66 -6.51 -14.45 -14.47
C VAL A 66 -6.32 -13.80 -13.10
N VAL A 67 -6.90 -12.61 -12.90
CA VAL A 67 -6.86 -11.92 -11.60
C VAL A 67 -7.57 -12.74 -10.53
N GLU A 68 -8.77 -13.23 -10.82
CA GLU A 68 -9.55 -14.06 -9.91
C GLU A 68 -8.79 -15.32 -9.50
N ALA A 69 -8.22 -16.05 -10.48
CA ALA A 69 -7.43 -17.24 -10.20
C ALA A 69 -6.24 -16.96 -9.27
N ARG A 70 -5.52 -15.84 -9.49
CA ARG A 70 -4.41 -15.44 -8.63
C ARG A 70 -4.86 -15.11 -7.20
N VAL A 71 -5.95 -14.34 -7.07
CA VAL A 71 -6.49 -13.97 -5.76
C VAL A 71 -6.97 -15.22 -5.02
N THR A 72 -7.72 -16.10 -5.70
CA THR A 72 -8.19 -17.37 -5.12
C THR A 72 -7.04 -18.22 -4.59
N ALA A 73 -5.99 -18.41 -5.40
CA ALA A 73 -4.82 -19.17 -4.97
C ALA A 73 -4.13 -18.57 -3.73
N GLN A 74 -4.08 -17.22 -3.62
CA GLN A 74 -3.53 -16.58 -2.44
C GLN A 74 -4.42 -16.75 -1.21
N VAL A 75 -5.74 -16.68 -1.36
CA VAL A 75 -6.70 -16.92 -0.27
C VAL A 75 -6.58 -18.36 0.22
N GLU A 76 -6.60 -19.33 -0.67
CA GLU A 76 -6.43 -20.76 -0.35
C GLU A 76 -5.12 -21.01 0.41
N ALA A 77 -4.03 -20.38 -0.01
CA ALA A 77 -2.73 -20.49 0.68
C ALA A 77 -2.74 -19.87 2.09
N VAL A 78 -3.49 -18.78 2.29
CA VAL A 78 -3.69 -18.20 3.64
C VAL A 78 -4.52 -19.11 4.51
N GLU A 79 -5.63 -19.64 3.99
CA GLU A 79 -6.51 -20.55 4.71
C GLU A 79 -5.79 -21.85 5.12
N ALA A 80 -4.97 -22.39 4.22
CA ALA A 80 -4.15 -23.60 4.50
C ALA A 80 -3.14 -23.31 5.62
N ALA A 81 -2.43 -22.19 5.58
CA ALA A 81 -1.47 -21.81 6.61
C ALA A 81 -2.16 -21.62 7.98
N LEU A 82 -3.32 -20.94 8.01
CA LEU A 82 -4.13 -20.80 9.22
C LEU A 82 -4.59 -22.15 9.79
N ALA A 83 -5.04 -23.05 8.92
CA ALA A 83 -5.47 -24.39 9.32
C ALA A 83 -4.32 -25.22 9.88
N ALA A 84 -3.08 -25.00 9.40
CA ALA A 84 -1.87 -25.62 9.90
C ALA A 84 -1.35 -24.97 11.21
N GLY A 85 -1.95 -23.87 11.67
CA GLY A 85 -1.47 -23.09 12.82
C GLY A 85 -0.19 -22.30 12.51
N GLU A 86 0.09 -22.07 11.24
CA GLU A 86 1.25 -21.30 10.80
C GLU A 86 0.98 -19.80 10.84
N ASN A 87 2.04 -19.03 10.98
CA ASN A 87 1.93 -17.58 10.89
C ASN A 87 1.80 -17.14 9.42
N VAL A 88 0.70 -16.47 9.10
CA VAL A 88 0.45 -15.97 7.73
C VAL A 88 1.19 -14.67 7.41
N TRP A 89 1.65 -13.96 8.43
CA TRP A 89 2.38 -12.72 8.29
C TRP A 89 3.88 -12.98 8.25
N PRO A 90 4.61 -12.58 7.19
CA PRO A 90 6.06 -12.67 7.19
C PRO A 90 6.63 -11.85 8.36
N VAL A 91 7.60 -12.45 9.05
CA VAL A 91 8.27 -11.83 10.19
C VAL A 91 9.76 -11.79 9.93
N VAL A 92 10.36 -10.63 10.16
CA VAL A 92 11.81 -10.42 10.10
C VAL A 92 12.25 -9.68 11.36
N ASP A 93 13.34 -10.11 11.95
CA ASP A 93 13.93 -9.38 13.07
C ASP A 93 14.73 -8.17 12.55
N TYR A 94 14.65 -7.06 13.26
CA TYR A 94 15.44 -5.87 12.91
C TYR A 94 16.94 -6.18 12.81
N ALA A 95 17.46 -7.06 13.65
CA ALA A 95 18.86 -7.46 13.62
C ALA A 95 19.27 -8.10 12.28
N ASP A 96 18.36 -8.84 11.63
CA ASP A 96 18.60 -9.43 10.32
C ASP A 96 18.62 -8.37 9.22
N ILE A 97 17.75 -7.36 9.32
CA ILE A 97 17.80 -6.19 8.42
C ILE A 97 19.11 -5.43 8.61
N GLU A 98 19.51 -5.20 9.84
CA GLU A 98 20.72 -4.45 10.19
C GLU A 98 22.00 -5.14 9.72
N SER A 99 22.06 -6.46 9.85
CA SER A 99 23.21 -7.26 9.42
C SER A 99 23.17 -7.71 7.96
N GLY A 100 22.05 -7.49 7.25
CA GLY A 100 21.84 -7.99 5.90
C GLY A 100 21.62 -9.52 5.84
N ALA A 101 21.14 -10.11 6.92
CA ALA A 101 20.93 -11.55 7.06
C ALA A 101 19.49 -12.01 6.73
N VAL A 102 18.64 -11.11 6.24
CA VAL A 102 17.28 -11.48 5.81
C VAL A 102 17.35 -12.53 4.71
N THR A 103 16.68 -13.66 4.91
CA THR A 103 16.78 -14.82 4.02
C THR A 103 15.96 -14.63 2.74
N ALA A 104 16.32 -15.36 1.68
CA ALA A 104 15.55 -15.37 0.43
C ALA A 104 14.11 -15.82 0.66
N GLU A 105 13.86 -16.79 1.54
CA GLU A 105 12.53 -17.27 1.89
C GLU A 105 11.68 -16.18 2.55
N GLN A 106 12.27 -15.39 3.47
CA GLN A 106 11.59 -14.26 4.09
C GLN A 106 11.24 -13.17 3.06
N LEU A 107 12.14 -12.89 2.10
CA LEU A 107 11.87 -11.94 1.02
C LEU A 107 10.78 -12.44 0.08
N GLU A 108 10.80 -13.71 -0.29
CA GLU A 108 9.73 -14.32 -1.09
C GLU A 108 8.38 -14.27 -0.38
N ALA A 109 8.35 -14.51 0.94
CA ALA A 109 7.14 -14.39 1.73
C ALA A 109 6.64 -12.94 1.78
N LEU A 110 7.54 -11.96 1.96
CA LEU A 110 7.20 -10.53 1.87
C LEU A 110 6.59 -10.19 0.51
N HIS A 111 7.24 -10.59 -0.59
CA HIS A 111 6.75 -10.30 -1.94
C HIS A 111 5.40 -10.95 -2.21
N ARG A 112 5.19 -12.16 -1.73
CA ARG A 112 3.94 -12.89 -1.89
C ARG A 112 2.79 -12.29 -1.09
N ARG A 113 3.05 -11.81 0.15
CA ARG A 113 2.03 -11.29 1.06
C ARG A 113 1.82 -9.78 0.95
N GLY A 114 2.79 -9.03 0.45
CA GLY A 114 2.74 -7.57 0.38
C GLY A 114 2.77 -6.86 1.73
N CYS A 115 3.13 -7.57 2.80
CA CYS A 115 3.21 -7.04 4.16
C CYS A 115 4.34 -7.71 4.94
N LEU A 116 4.79 -7.06 6.02
CA LEU A 116 5.88 -7.55 6.87
C LEU A 116 5.69 -7.06 8.31
N VAL A 117 5.98 -7.96 9.25
CA VAL A 117 6.16 -7.58 10.66
C VAL A 117 7.66 -7.54 10.95
N VAL A 118 8.15 -6.37 11.36
CA VAL A 118 9.54 -6.20 11.80
C VAL A 118 9.58 -6.25 13.33
N ARG A 119 10.13 -7.34 13.89
CA ARG A 119 10.30 -7.48 15.33
C ARG A 119 11.56 -6.76 15.82
N GLY A 120 11.46 -6.23 17.04
CA GLY A 120 12.60 -5.54 17.66
C GLY A 120 13.03 -4.31 16.88
N HIS A 121 12.13 -3.71 16.09
CA HIS A 121 12.40 -2.47 15.36
C HIS A 121 12.94 -1.40 16.33
N PHE A 122 12.30 -1.22 17.48
CA PHE A 122 12.84 -0.44 18.59
C PHE A 122 13.00 -1.30 19.84
N PRO A 123 13.93 -0.97 20.75
CA PRO A 123 14.00 -1.59 22.06
C PRO A 123 12.66 -1.45 22.79
N ARG A 124 12.21 -2.53 23.45
CA ARG A 124 10.91 -2.55 24.13
C ARG A 124 10.77 -1.43 25.16
N GLU A 125 11.81 -1.19 25.94
CA GLU A 125 11.83 -0.11 26.95
C GLU A 125 11.62 1.26 26.31
N GLN A 126 12.29 1.54 25.20
CA GLN A 126 12.12 2.79 24.46
C GLN A 126 10.70 2.94 23.90
N ALA A 127 10.09 1.87 23.40
CA ALA A 127 8.71 1.91 22.90
C ALA A 127 7.74 2.23 24.04
N LEU A 128 7.92 1.64 25.21
CA LEU A 128 7.08 1.90 26.38
C LEU A 128 7.28 3.32 26.92
N ASP A 129 8.50 3.83 26.93
CA ASP A 129 8.80 5.23 27.30
C ASP A 129 8.11 6.21 26.33
N TRP A 130 8.12 5.91 25.05
CA TRP A 130 7.41 6.69 24.06
C TRP A 130 5.89 6.64 24.22
N ASP A 131 5.32 5.48 24.56
CA ASP A 131 3.88 5.35 24.85
C ASP A 131 3.51 6.26 26.03
N ALA A 132 4.26 6.18 27.13
CA ALA A 132 4.06 7.01 28.31
C ALA A 132 4.21 8.51 27.97
N GLY A 133 5.24 8.87 27.20
CA GLY A 133 5.49 10.24 26.78
C GLY A 133 4.41 10.79 25.85
N ILE A 134 3.80 9.95 25.03
CA ILE A 134 2.63 10.34 24.20
C ILE A 134 1.41 10.62 25.06
N VAL A 135 1.16 9.80 26.08
CA VAL A 135 0.05 10.02 27.01
C VAL A 135 0.23 11.36 27.72
N ASP A 136 1.40 11.60 28.31
CA ASP A 136 1.71 12.86 28.99
C ASP A 136 1.59 14.06 28.04
N TYR A 137 2.08 13.94 26.81
CA TYR A 137 1.97 14.99 25.81
C TYR A 137 0.51 15.34 25.47
N VAL A 138 -0.35 14.33 25.29
CA VAL A 138 -1.76 14.51 24.98
C VAL A 138 -2.49 15.18 26.15
N GLU A 139 -2.20 14.76 27.39
CA GLU A 139 -2.79 15.31 28.61
C GLU A 139 -2.31 16.73 28.88
N THR A 140 -1.00 16.97 28.87
CA THR A 140 -0.40 18.29 29.11
C THR A 140 -0.89 19.33 28.12
N ASN A 141 -1.06 18.97 26.87
CA ASN A 141 -1.58 19.84 25.82
C ASN A 141 -3.12 19.88 25.77
N ARG A 142 -3.79 19.23 26.70
CA ARG A 142 -5.27 19.27 26.84
C ARG A 142 -5.98 18.91 25.54
N PHE A 143 -5.40 17.97 24.77
CA PHE A 143 -5.88 17.64 23.41
C PHE A 143 -7.40 17.39 23.35
N PHE A 144 -7.95 16.63 24.29
CA PHE A 144 -9.37 16.28 24.28
C PHE A 144 -10.30 17.45 24.70
N GLU A 145 -9.77 18.51 25.31
CA GLU A 145 -10.57 19.70 25.64
C GLU A 145 -10.79 20.57 24.41
N ASP A 146 -9.80 20.61 23.51
CA ASP A 146 -9.82 21.47 22.32
C ASP A 146 -10.22 20.70 21.04
N TYR A 147 -10.13 19.37 21.05
CA TYR A 147 -10.49 18.55 19.90
C TYR A 147 -11.98 18.60 19.62
N ARG A 148 -12.34 18.93 18.39
CA ARG A 148 -13.75 19.07 17.92
C ARG A 148 -14.18 18.00 16.94
N GLY A 149 -13.32 17.01 16.68
CA GLY A 149 -13.54 16.00 15.66
C GLY A 149 -13.27 16.51 14.24
N PRO A 150 -13.23 15.61 13.27
CA PRO A 150 -13.21 16.00 11.87
C PRO A 150 -14.52 16.67 11.51
N GLY A 151 -14.44 17.72 10.70
CA GLY A 151 -15.60 18.51 10.27
C GLY A 151 -16.42 17.86 9.14
N ASP A 152 -16.21 16.57 8.86
CA ASP A 152 -16.90 15.85 7.80
C ASP A 152 -17.75 14.70 8.36
N ASP A 153 -18.79 14.33 7.63
CA ASP A 153 -19.74 13.30 8.03
C ASP A 153 -19.11 11.88 8.00
N PHE A 154 -18.03 11.69 7.26
CA PHE A 154 -17.39 10.40 7.12
C PHE A 154 -16.62 10.00 8.39
N PHE A 155 -15.89 10.94 8.98
CA PHE A 155 -15.18 10.75 10.24
C PHE A 155 -15.95 11.25 11.46
N GLY A 156 -17.06 11.96 11.29
CA GLY A 156 -17.86 12.59 12.35
C GLY A 156 -18.51 11.58 13.30
N THR A 157 -18.64 10.31 12.90
CA THR A 157 -19.09 9.20 13.75
C THR A 157 -18.02 8.68 14.68
N VAL A 158 -16.76 9.03 14.46
CA VAL A 158 -15.61 8.70 15.34
C VAL A 158 -15.61 9.67 16.53
N GLY A 159 -16.62 9.63 17.29
CA GLY A 159 -17.01 10.31 18.51
C GLY A 159 -16.06 11.30 19.19
N SER A 160 -16.44 11.81 20.34
CA SER A 160 -15.69 12.72 21.19
C SER A 160 -14.33 12.19 21.69
N LYS A 161 -14.03 10.92 21.44
CA LYS A 161 -12.72 10.27 21.71
C LYS A 161 -12.26 9.54 20.47
N PRO A 162 -11.54 10.20 19.57
CA PRO A 162 -11.06 9.58 18.34
C PRO A 162 -10.08 8.46 18.69
N GLU A 163 -10.10 7.39 17.92
CA GLU A 163 -9.08 6.34 17.96
C GLU A 163 -7.78 6.82 17.31
N ILE A 164 -7.87 7.74 16.34
CA ILE A 164 -6.74 8.32 15.63
C ILE A 164 -6.65 9.81 16.00
N TYR A 165 -5.54 10.19 16.61
CA TYR A 165 -5.29 11.56 17.03
C TYR A 165 -4.50 12.30 15.96
N PRO A 166 -4.97 13.45 15.47
CA PRO A 166 -4.22 14.31 14.55
C PRO A 166 -3.09 15.07 15.29
N VAL A 167 -2.26 14.33 16.00
CA VAL A 167 -1.04 14.79 16.65
C VAL A 167 0.13 14.29 15.82
N TYR A 168 1.01 15.21 15.41
CA TYR A 168 2.07 14.92 14.44
C TYR A 168 3.49 15.20 14.98
N TRP A 169 3.61 15.94 16.06
CA TRP A 169 4.86 16.55 16.48
C TRP A 169 5.18 16.30 17.95
N SER A 170 4.66 15.24 18.56
CA SER A 170 5.10 14.86 19.90
C SER A 170 6.61 14.48 19.89
N PRO A 171 7.32 14.68 21.01
CA PRO A 171 8.73 14.31 21.08
C PRO A 171 9.00 12.84 20.70
N ALA A 172 8.13 11.93 21.11
CA ALA A 172 8.24 10.51 20.78
C ALA A 172 8.11 10.26 19.26
N GLN A 173 7.13 10.90 18.59
CA GLN A 173 6.99 10.80 17.14
C GLN A 173 8.21 11.35 16.40
N MET A 174 8.75 12.48 16.86
CA MET A 174 9.95 13.07 16.25
C MET A 174 11.17 12.18 16.42
N GLN A 175 11.37 11.60 17.60
CA GLN A 175 12.47 10.67 17.85
C GLN A 175 12.34 9.39 17.02
N ALA A 176 11.16 8.79 16.97
CA ALA A 176 10.91 7.59 16.16
C ALA A 176 11.16 7.86 14.67
N ARG A 177 10.61 8.94 14.15
CA ARG A 177 10.69 9.33 12.73
C ARG A 177 12.11 9.65 12.28
N GLN A 178 12.94 10.23 13.16
CA GLN A 178 14.32 10.62 12.88
C GLN A 178 15.34 9.56 13.26
N SER A 179 14.89 8.40 13.72
CA SER A 179 15.76 7.32 14.16
C SER A 179 16.46 6.66 12.98
N GLU A 180 17.74 6.34 13.14
CA GLU A 180 18.51 5.54 12.18
C GLU A 180 17.89 4.16 11.96
N ARG A 181 17.26 3.59 13.00
CA ARG A 181 16.58 2.30 12.90
C ARG A 181 15.37 2.40 11.96
N MET A 182 14.58 3.48 12.05
CA MET A 182 13.48 3.74 11.13
C MET A 182 13.98 3.92 9.70
N ALA A 183 14.98 4.75 9.48
CA ALA A 183 15.55 4.98 8.16
C ALA A 183 16.09 3.68 7.53
N ARG A 184 16.70 2.81 8.33
CA ARG A 184 17.21 1.51 7.85
C ARG A 184 16.09 0.56 7.42
N VAL A 185 15.01 0.46 8.19
CA VAL A 185 13.83 -0.35 7.83
C VAL A 185 13.17 0.22 6.58
N GLN A 186 13.03 1.53 6.47
CA GLN A 186 12.46 2.18 5.29
C GLN A 186 13.32 1.93 4.04
N ALA A 187 14.63 2.06 4.14
CA ALA A 187 15.54 1.76 3.04
C ALA A 187 15.47 0.27 2.62
N PHE A 188 15.40 -0.64 3.60
CA PHE A 188 15.20 -2.07 3.33
C PHE A 188 13.90 -2.31 2.57
N LEU A 189 12.79 -1.73 3.00
CA LEU A 189 11.49 -1.89 2.36
C LEU A 189 11.46 -1.24 0.97
N ASN A 190 12.04 -0.06 0.81
CA ASN A 190 12.14 0.62 -0.49
C ASN A 190 12.93 -0.21 -1.50
N ALA A 191 13.98 -0.90 -1.07
CA ALA A 191 14.80 -1.75 -1.92
C ALA A 191 14.08 -3.02 -2.44
N GLN A 192 12.88 -3.33 -1.93
CA GLN A 192 12.10 -4.47 -2.42
C GLN A 192 11.39 -4.16 -3.75
N TRP A 193 11.29 -2.90 -4.12
CA TRP A 193 10.65 -2.49 -5.35
C TRP A 193 11.60 -2.50 -6.53
N VAL A 194 11.09 -2.85 -7.71
CA VAL A 194 11.77 -2.60 -8.97
C VAL A 194 11.68 -1.09 -9.24
N SER A 195 12.72 -0.35 -8.84
CA SER A 195 12.77 1.11 -8.91
C SER A 195 13.20 1.64 -10.27
N GLU A 196 13.74 0.79 -11.12
CA GLU A 196 14.20 1.13 -12.48
C GLU A 196 13.76 0.06 -13.46
N SER A 197 13.15 0.46 -14.57
CA SER A 197 12.79 -0.41 -15.68
C SER A 197 12.83 0.39 -17.00
N ASP A 198 13.15 -0.29 -18.11
CA ASP A 198 13.24 0.31 -19.45
C ASP A 198 14.15 1.56 -19.55
N GLY A 199 15.20 1.61 -18.72
CA GLY A 199 16.14 2.74 -18.65
C GLY A 199 15.57 3.98 -17.96
N VAL A 200 14.44 3.86 -17.27
CA VAL A 200 13.81 4.92 -16.48
C VAL A 200 13.90 4.58 -15.00
N GLN A 201 14.49 5.49 -14.23
CA GLN A 201 14.44 5.42 -12.77
C GLN A 201 13.13 6.06 -12.28
N TRP A 202 12.23 5.24 -11.73
CA TRP A 202 10.90 5.65 -11.30
C TRP A 202 10.91 6.35 -9.95
N PHE A 203 11.78 5.91 -9.06
CA PHE A 203 12.07 6.59 -7.80
C PHE A 203 13.45 6.19 -7.29
N ASP A 204 14.01 6.95 -6.36
CA ASP A 204 15.27 6.66 -5.70
C ASP A 204 14.98 5.94 -4.36
N PRO A 205 15.27 4.63 -4.25
CA PRO A 205 14.98 3.87 -3.03
C PRO A 205 15.82 4.32 -1.82
N ALA A 206 16.88 5.09 -2.04
CA ALA A 206 17.71 5.65 -0.96
C ALA A 206 17.15 6.98 -0.41
N ARG A 207 16.09 7.51 -0.99
CA ARG A 207 15.47 8.76 -0.54
C ARG A 207 14.11 8.50 0.05
N ASP A 208 13.93 8.94 1.29
CA ASP A 208 12.66 8.86 1.97
C ASP A 208 11.84 10.13 1.78
N SER A 209 10.55 9.94 1.51
CA SER A 209 9.54 10.99 1.62
C SER A 209 8.53 10.54 2.66
N LEU A 210 8.59 11.15 3.84
CA LEU A 210 7.80 10.72 4.97
C LEU A 210 6.51 11.52 5.07
N TYR A 211 5.41 10.78 5.21
CA TYR A 211 4.14 11.35 5.62
C TYR A 211 4.12 11.47 7.15
N PRO A 212 3.65 12.59 7.74
CA PRO A 212 3.55 12.72 9.18
C PRO A 212 2.63 11.64 9.75
N ASP A 213 3.20 10.79 10.60
CA ASP A 213 2.47 9.74 11.29
C ASP A 213 1.48 10.32 12.30
N ARG A 214 0.44 9.56 12.59
CA ARG A 214 -0.58 9.89 13.60
C ARG A 214 -0.47 8.92 14.76
N ILE A 215 -0.94 9.38 15.91
CA ILE A 215 -1.10 8.50 17.07
C ILE A 215 -2.40 7.73 16.89
N ARG A 216 -2.32 6.41 17.00
CA ARG A 216 -3.50 5.55 17.11
C ARG A 216 -3.50 4.88 18.47
N ARG A 217 -4.58 5.04 19.22
CA ARG A 217 -4.72 4.46 20.55
C ARG A 217 -6.13 3.93 20.75
N ARG A 218 -6.21 2.68 21.16
CA ARG A 218 -7.46 2.01 21.51
C ARG A 218 -7.32 1.37 22.88
N PRO A 219 -8.22 1.68 23.83
CA PRO A 219 -8.23 1.00 25.13
C PRO A 219 -8.49 -0.52 24.97
N PRO A 220 -7.93 -1.36 25.83
CA PRO A 220 -8.23 -2.79 25.84
C PRO A 220 -9.74 -3.06 25.97
N GLY A 221 -10.25 -4.05 25.26
CA GLY A 221 -11.65 -4.49 25.33
C GLY A 221 -12.66 -3.52 24.69
N VAL A 222 -12.21 -2.51 23.98
CA VAL A 222 -13.08 -1.61 23.21
C VAL A 222 -13.05 -2.03 21.75
N ASP A 223 -14.24 -2.26 21.18
CA ASP A 223 -14.37 -2.50 19.74
C ASP A 223 -13.85 -1.29 18.95
N SER A 224 -13.21 -1.54 17.81
CA SER A 224 -12.78 -0.47 16.93
C SER A 224 -13.99 0.34 16.46
N ALA A 225 -14.04 1.62 16.84
CA ALA A 225 -14.98 2.57 16.25
C ALA A 225 -14.49 3.03 14.87
N GLY A 226 -13.39 2.44 14.41
CA GLY A 226 -12.69 2.84 13.22
C GLY A 226 -13.30 2.32 11.93
N LEU A 227 -12.57 2.55 10.88
CA LEU A 227 -12.88 2.08 9.55
C LEU A 227 -12.95 0.55 9.52
N GLY A 228 -14.01 0.00 8.96
CA GLY A 228 -14.09 -1.42 8.63
C GLY A 228 -13.00 -1.82 7.61
N SER A 229 -12.99 -3.08 7.21
CA SER A 229 -12.08 -3.55 6.16
C SER A 229 -12.23 -2.68 4.90
N HIS A 230 -11.13 -2.09 4.45
CA HIS A 230 -11.11 -1.17 3.30
C HIS A 230 -9.78 -1.27 2.55
N LEU A 231 -9.77 -0.71 1.36
CA LEU A 231 -8.56 -0.40 0.61
C LEU A 231 -8.34 1.11 0.65
N ASP A 232 -7.14 1.57 0.98
CA ASP A 232 -6.82 3.00 1.04
C ASP A 232 -7.04 3.75 -0.29
N PRO A 233 -6.78 3.15 -1.47
CA PRO A 233 -7.18 3.73 -2.75
C PRO A 233 -8.69 3.77 -2.98
N GLY A 234 -9.41 3.18 -2.19
CA GLY A 234 -10.76 3.03 -1.67
C GLY A 234 -11.91 3.14 -2.64
N THR A 235 -11.96 4.06 -3.51
CA THR A 235 -13.15 4.32 -4.32
C THR A 235 -12.92 3.99 -5.78
N LEU A 236 -13.98 3.55 -6.44
CA LEU A 236 -13.96 3.16 -7.85
C LEU A 236 -13.48 4.29 -8.77
N ASP A 237 -13.80 5.52 -8.45
CA ASP A 237 -13.39 6.71 -9.18
C ASP A 237 -11.87 6.90 -9.20
N LEU A 238 -11.16 6.58 -8.13
CA LEU A 238 -9.70 6.58 -8.12
C LEU A 238 -9.12 5.62 -9.15
N TRP A 239 -9.66 4.41 -9.24
CA TRP A 239 -9.26 3.40 -10.22
C TRP A 239 -9.51 3.84 -11.66
N MET A 240 -10.36 4.83 -11.86
CA MET A 240 -10.67 5.41 -13.16
C MET A 240 -9.72 6.55 -13.54
N THR A 241 -8.87 7.01 -12.63
CA THR A 241 -7.90 8.09 -12.95
C THR A 241 -6.75 7.59 -13.81
N THR A 242 -6.21 8.46 -14.65
CA THR A 242 -5.12 8.12 -15.56
C THR A 242 -3.89 7.56 -14.83
N ALA A 243 -3.60 8.03 -13.62
CA ALA A 243 -2.47 7.54 -12.84
C ALA A 243 -2.64 6.06 -12.46
N TYR A 244 -3.82 5.67 -11.97
CA TYR A 244 -4.11 4.27 -11.66
C TYR A 244 -4.22 3.40 -12.91
N GLN A 245 -4.79 3.92 -13.99
CA GLN A 245 -4.82 3.22 -15.27
C GLN A 245 -3.41 2.89 -15.77
N LYS A 246 -2.46 3.83 -15.61
CA LYS A 246 -1.05 3.58 -15.95
C LYS A 246 -0.41 2.54 -15.02
N ALA A 247 -0.66 2.61 -13.72
CA ALA A 247 -0.14 1.65 -12.75
C ALA A 247 -0.65 0.23 -13.00
N PHE A 248 -1.91 0.11 -13.44
CA PHE A 248 -2.56 -1.18 -13.75
C PHE A 248 -2.70 -1.42 -15.25
N ARG A 249 -1.83 -0.83 -16.07
CA ARG A 249 -1.91 -0.90 -17.54
C ARG A 249 -1.99 -2.32 -18.08
N HIS A 250 -1.29 -3.28 -17.45
CA HIS A 250 -1.28 -4.67 -17.91
C HIS A 250 -2.67 -5.32 -17.90
N LEU A 251 -3.59 -4.88 -17.01
CA LEU A 251 -4.98 -5.32 -17.05
C LEU A 251 -5.69 -4.77 -18.30
N PHE A 252 -5.50 -3.48 -18.57
CA PHE A 252 -6.18 -2.78 -19.65
C PHE A 252 -5.55 -3.02 -21.02
N ASP A 253 -4.28 -3.42 -21.06
CA ASP A 253 -3.56 -3.79 -22.27
C ASP A 253 -3.73 -5.28 -22.64
N GLY A 254 -4.48 -6.04 -21.83
CA GLY A 254 -4.67 -7.47 -22.02
C GLY A 254 -3.44 -8.34 -21.75
N THR A 255 -2.44 -7.79 -21.09
CA THR A 255 -1.16 -8.46 -20.74
C THR A 255 -1.04 -8.73 -19.25
N VAL A 256 -2.16 -9.11 -18.61
CA VAL A 256 -2.31 -9.25 -17.16
C VAL A 256 -1.30 -10.21 -16.52
N GLU A 257 -0.79 -11.16 -17.27
CA GLU A 257 0.26 -12.09 -16.84
C GLU A 257 1.59 -11.39 -16.55
N GLN A 258 1.83 -10.23 -17.17
CA GLN A 258 3.04 -9.42 -16.99
C GLN A 258 2.94 -8.44 -15.81
N TYR A 259 1.77 -8.36 -15.17
CA TYR A 259 1.60 -7.46 -14.04
C TYR A 259 2.44 -7.92 -12.83
N ASP A 260 3.38 -7.07 -12.45
CA ASP A 260 4.17 -7.22 -11.23
C ASP A 260 3.74 -6.12 -10.23
N PRO A 261 3.20 -6.48 -9.04
CA PRO A 261 2.83 -5.51 -8.03
C PRO A 261 4.02 -4.75 -7.46
N TRP A 262 5.24 -5.26 -7.60
CA TRP A 262 6.48 -4.66 -7.10
C TRP A 262 7.20 -3.78 -8.12
N ASP A 263 6.71 -3.72 -9.35
CA ASP A 263 7.24 -2.79 -10.34
C ASP A 263 6.69 -1.37 -10.07
N ALA A 264 7.60 -0.43 -9.81
CA ALA A 264 7.26 0.97 -9.61
C ALA A 264 6.98 1.73 -10.91
N ALA A 265 7.07 1.09 -12.05
CA ALA A 265 6.79 1.72 -13.34
C ALA A 265 5.42 2.40 -13.31
N HIS A 266 5.41 3.66 -13.71
CA HIS A 266 4.20 4.50 -13.77
C HIS A 266 3.50 4.82 -12.44
N ARG A 267 4.11 4.51 -11.29
CA ARG A 267 3.54 4.78 -9.96
C ARG A 267 4.03 6.06 -9.30
N THR A 268 4.89 6.81 -9.96
CA THR A 268 5.55 7.99 -9.39
C THR A 268 4.68 9.24 -9.33
N ALA A 269 3.51 9.23 -9.97
CA ALA A 269 2.56 10.33 -9.95
C ALA A 269 1.17 9.85 -9.53
N GLY A 270 0.66 10.41 -8.46
CA GLY A 270 -0.75 10.28 -8.08
C GLY A 270 -1.64 11.19 -8.91
N PRO A 271 -2.97 11.01 -8.82
CA PRO A 271 -3.91 11.91 -9.47
C PRO A 271 -3.75 13.33 -8.92
N GLN A 272 -3.57 14.27 -9.81
CA GLN A 272 -3.50 15.69 -9.50
C GLN A 272 -4.62 16.40 -10.27
N TYR A 273 -5.63 16.82 -9.54
CA TYR A 273 -6.69 17.67 -10.07
C TYR A 273 -7.06 18.75 -9.05
N PRO A 274 -7.60 19.87 -9.49
CA PRO A 274 -7.99 20.95 -8.58
C PRO A 274 -8.90 20.45 -7.46
N GLY A 275 -8.57 20.77 -6.22
CA GLY A 275 -9.33 20.32 -5.05
C GLY A 275 -9.00 18.92 -4.55
N SER A 276 -8.07 18.19 -5.19
CA SER A 276 -7.61 16.91 -4.66
C SER A 276 -6.89 17.09 -3.32
N THR A 277 -7.32 16.34 -2.33
CA THR A 277 -6.63 16.23 -1.04
C THR A 277 -5.62 15.08 -1.01
N MET A 278 -5.46 14.39 -2.14
CA MET A 278 -4.59 13.23 -2.24
C MET A 278 -3.14 13.64 -2.39
N CYS A 279 -2.26 12.87 -1.73
CA CYS A 279 -0.83 12.98 -1.92
C CYS A 279 -0.47 12.43 -3.31
N SER A 280 0.23 13.23 -4.12
CA SER A 280 0.72 12.81 -5.44
C SER A 280 2.00 12.00 -5.39
N ALA A 281 2.66 11.89 -4.24
CA ALA A 281 3.87 11.11 -4.10
C ALA A 281 3.58 9.60 -4.12
N PHE A 282 4.44 8.85 -4.80
CA PHE A 282 4.43 7.40 -4.72
C PHE A 282 4.78 6.96 -3.30
N ARG A 283 3.95 6.09 -2.73
CA ARG A 283 4.17 5.49 -1.41
C ARG A 283 4.53 4.03 -1.58
N THR A 284 5.73 3.68 -1.16
CA THR A 284 6.24 2.31 -1.20
C THR A 284 5.61 1.43 -0.14
N PHE A 285 5.48 1.97 1.08
CA PHE A 285 4.92 1.25 2.22
C PHE A 285 4.13 2.19 3.13
N GLN A 286 3.16 1.60 3.79
CA GLN A 286 2.46 2.17 4.93
C GLN A 286 2.62 1.22 6.11
N GLY A 287 2.79 1.75 7.32
CA GLY A 287 2.98 0.91 8.48
C GLY A 287 2.70 1.61 9.80
N TRP A 288 2.78 0.82 10.86
CA TRP A 288 2.58 1.25 12.23
C TRP A 288 3.76 0.80 13.08
N THR A 289 4.15 1.64 14.03
CA THR A 289 5.07 1.25 15.10
C THR A 289 4.26 0.95 16.35
N ALA A 290 4.24 -0.31 16.78
CA ALA A 290 3.61 -0.69 18.03
C ALA A 290 4.46 -0.18 19.21
N LEU A 291 3.82 0.55 20.14
CA LEU A 291 4.45 1.09 21.35
C LEU A 291 4.02 0.34 22.60
N SER A 292 3.07 -0.58 22.48
CA SER A 292 2.62 -1.49 23.54
C SER A 292 2.55 -2.91 23.00
N ASP A 293 2.36 -3.88 23.89
CA ASP A 293 2.08 -5.25 23.47
C ASP A 293 0.77 -5.26 22.66
N MET A 294 0.79 -5.96 21.53
CA MET A 294 -0.34 -6.15 20.64
C MET A 294 -0.70 -7.63 20.66
N ASP A 295 -1.95 -7.92 20.99
CA ASP A 295 -2.51 -9.28 20.99
C ASP A 295 -2.78 -9.78 19.55
#